data_1feaf9421d8598b7748ef1b21cb82015
#
_entry.id   1feaf9421d8598b7748ef1b21cb82015
#
_cell.length_a   1.000
_cell.length_b   1.000
_cell.length_c   1.000
_cell.angle_alpha   90.00
_cell.angle_beta   90.00
_cell.angle_gamma   90.00
#
_symmetry.space_group_name_H-M   'P 1'
#
loop_
_entity.id
_entity.type
_entity.pdbx_description
1 polymer ?
#
loop_
_entity_poly.entity_id
_entity_poly.type
_entity_poly.pdbx_seq_one_letter_code
_entity_poly.pdbx_strand_id
1 'polypeptide(L)'
;IPALIRLEITIIISCLDGDVVEKGNLGHQRYLESEVGRKKVDALFQRLNQQQVPLSERHNGIIRKIQSTRDTFLDRRKDILEPIGENLRHKEQLSEFDLIVVCVDRPEPRRLVHESGKPWIDLRCTGDGWMVLTSDSNPTLVEKMTPDHEPKSCQIAGALDSGNLEFGFAVAAAFGAQWVIQTLRGQQAPIQSMGSLTYGAFNFPSIPEVNA
;
A
#
# COMPACT_ATOMS: atom_id res chain seq x y z
N ILE A 1 8.25 -4.81 4.21
CA ILE A 1 8.42 -5.86 5.26
C ILE A 1 9.87 -5.91 5.75
N PRO A 2 10.94 -6.10 4.93
CA PRO A 2 12.31 -6.17 5.46
C PRO A 2 12.73 -4.95 6.28
N ALA A 3 12.27 -3.76 5.95
CA ALA A 3 12.57 -2.55 6.70
C ALA A 3 11.85 -2.52 8.06
N LEU A 4 10.60 -2.99 8.12
CA LEU A 4 9.79 -3.05 9.35
C LEU A 4 10.39 -3.97 10.39
N ILE A 5 11.02 -5.05 9.97
CA ILE A 5 11.64 -6.03 10.84
C ILE A 5 12.81 -5.46 11.67
N ARG A 6 13.46 -4.39 11.16
CA ARG A 6 14.57 -3.71 11.84
C ARG A 6 14.10 -2.69 12.89
N LEU A 7 12.80 -2.49 13.04
CA LEU A 7 12.25 -1.51 13.98
C LEU A 7 12.18 -2.01 15.43
N GLU A 8 12.52 -3.29 15.69
CA GLU A 8 12.43 -3.92 17.03
C GLU A 8 11.05 -3.83 17.68
N ILE A 9 10.01 -3.57 16.89
CA ILE A 9 8.61 -3.55 17.32
C ILE A 9 7.84 -4.68 16.61
N THR A 10 6.85 -5.23 17.29
CA THR A 10 5.93 -6.20 16.67
C THR A 10 4.90 -5.44 15.84
N ILE A 11 4.79 -5.81 14.56
CA ILE A 11 3.86 -5.19 13.61
C ILE A 11 3.01 -6.28 12.99
N ILE A 12 1.70 -6.12 13.08
CA ILE A 12 0.73 -6.93 12.34
C ILE A 12 0.26 -6.11 11.13
N ILE A 13 0.37 -6.67 9.95
CA ILE A 13 -0.09 -6.06 8.71
C ILE A 13 -1.31 -6.84 8.23
N SER A 14 -2.48 -6.25 8.37
CA SER A 14 -3.72 -6.80 7.85
C SER A 14 -4.00 -6.21 6.47
N CYS A 15 -4.17 -7.07 5.46
CA CYS A 15 -4.51 -6.68 4.10
C CYS A 15 -5.99 -6.93 3.85
N LEU A 16 -6.78 -5.87 3.73
CA LEU A 16 -8.22 -5.93 3.51
C LEU A 16 -8.52 -5.71 2.01
N ASP A 17 -8.97 -6.76 1.32
CA ASP A 17 -9.38 -6.71 -0.08
C ASP A 17 -10.34 -7.88 -0.38
N GLY A 18 -11.57 -7.56 -0.76
CA GLY A 18 -12.60 -8.54 -1.09
C GLY A 18 -12.51 -9.09 -2.51
N ASP A 19 -11.67 -8.51 -3.37
CA ASP A 19 -11.58 -8.88 -4.78
C ASP A 19 -10.93 -10.25 -5.02
N VAL A 20 -11.23 -10.79 -6.19
CA VAL A 20 -10.56 -11.96 -6.73
C VAL A 20 -9.57 -11.57 -7.84
N VAL A 21 -8.60 -12.43 -8.08
CA VAL A 21 -7.68 -12.27 -9.22
C VAL A 21 -8.44 -12.58 -10.50
N GLU A 22 -8.44 -11.64 -11.42
CA GLU A 22 -9.05 -11.76 -12.74
C GLU A 22 -7.97 -11.82 -13.84
N LYS A 23 -8.34 -12.32 -15.02
CA LYS A 23 -7.42 -12.35 -16.17
C LYS A 23 -6.89 -10.96 -16.53
N GLY A 24 -7.71 -9.91 -16.39
CA GLY A 24 -7.32 -8.52 -16.60
C GLY A 24 -6.27 -8.01 -15.62
N ASN A 25 -6.03 -8.70 -14.51
CA ASN A 25 -4.96 -8.34 -13.56
C ASN A 25 -3.58 -8.89 -13.97
N LEU A 26 -3.54 -9.86 -14.90
CA LEU A 26 -2.30 -10.46 -15.35
C LEU A 26 -1.50 -9.47 -16.22
N GLY A 27 -0.18 -9.54 -16.16
CA GLY A 27 0.72 -8.71 -16.96
C GLY A 27 1.16 -7.41 -16.30
N HIS A 28 0.29 -6.69 -15.59
CA HIS A 28 0.65 -5.46 -14.87
C HIS A 28 0.63 -5.61 -13.34
N GLN A 29 -0.21 -6.49 -12.81
CA GLN A 29 -0.14 -6.93 -11.43
C GLN A 29 0.63 -8.26 -11.37
N ARG A 30 1.29 -8.52 -10.26
CA ARG A 30 2.17 -9.69 -10.11
C ARG A 30 1.38 -10.98 -9.80
N TYR A 31 0.25 -11.22 -10.47
CA TYR A 31 -0.53 -12.44 -10.34
C TYR A 31 -0.18 -13.45 -11.45
N LEU A 32 -0.32 -14.73 -11.14
CA LEU A 32 -0.11 -15.84 -12.06
C LEU A 32 -1.45 -16.33 -12.60
N GLU A 33 -1.46 -16.94 -13.77
CA GLU A 33 -2.66 -17.54 -14.36
C GLU A 33 -3.31 -18.58 -13.43
N SER A 34 -2.51 -19.35 -12.70
CA SER A 34 -2.97 -20.31 -11.69
C SER A 34 -3.64 -19.69 -10.46
N GLU A 35 -3.56 -18.37 -10.30
CA GLU A 35 -4.17 -17.64 -9.20
C GLU A 35 -5.52 -17.01 -9.58
N VAL A 36 -5.90 -17.06 -10.85
CA VAL A 36 -7.21 -16.54 -11.32
C VAL A 36 -8.36 -17.20 -10.56
N GLY A 37 -9.29 -16.39 -10.05
CA GLY A 37 -10.42 -16.82 -9.22
C GLY A 37 -10.13 -16.90 -7.72
N ARG A 38 -8.87 -16.78 -7.29
CA ARG A 38 -8.51 -16.73 -5.86
C ARG A 38 -8.66 -15.31 -5.32
N LYS A 39 -8.88 -15.18 -4.01
CA LYS A 39 -8.82 -13.85 -3.36
C LYS A 39 -7.46 -13.22 -3.56
N LYS A 40 -7.45 -11.93 -3.91
CA LYS A 40 -6.19 -11.17 -4.13
C LYS A 40 -5.28 -11.18 -2.91
N VAL A 41 -5.86 -11.01 -1.71
CA VAL A 41 -5.11 -11.06 -0.44
C VAL A 41 -4.47 -12.42 -0.17
N ASP A 42 -5.15 -13.53 -0.47
CA ASP A 42 -4.62 -14.88 -0.28
C ASP A 42 -3.46 -15.16 -1.25
N ALA A 43 -3.60 -14.75 -2.51
CA ALA A 43 -2.54 -14.89 -3.51
C ALA A 43 -1.32 -14.04 -3.12
N LEU A 44 -1.52 -12.81 -2.68
CA LEU A 44 -0.46 -11.93 -2.18
C LEU A 44 0.25 -12.54 -0.96
N PHE A 45 -0.51 -13.00 0.03
CA PHE A 45 0.00 -13.61 1.25
C PHE A 45 0.85 -14.85 0.96
N GLN A 46 0.34 -15.76 0.12
CA GLN A 46 1.09 -16.96 -0.28
C GLN A 46 2.42 -16.59 -0.94
N ARG A 47 2.43 -15.60 -1.81
CA ARG A 47 3.62 -15.16 -2.53
C ARG A 47 4.65 -14.52 -1.61
N LEU A 48 4.21 -13.66 -0.69
CA LEU A 48 5.10 -13.04 0.30
C LEU A 48 5.74 -14.09 1.23
N ASN A 49 5.01 -15.16 1.53
CA ASN A 49 5.55 -16.30 2.29
C ASN A 49 6.50 -17.18 1.46
N GLN A 50 6.26 -17.33 0.15
CA GLN A 50 7.11 -18.12 -0.76
C GLN A 50 8.39 -17.38 -1.19
N GLN A 51 8.41 -16.06 -1.19
CA GLN A 51 9.60 -15.24 -1.48
C GLN A 51 10.68 -15.32 -0.39
N GLN A 52 10.68 -16.36 0.41
CA GLN A 52 11.81 -16.76 1.23
C GLN A 52 12.89 -17.29 0.30
N VAL A 53 13.75 -16.37 -0.19
CA VAL A 53 14.94 -16.72 -0.94
C VAL A 53 15.73 -17.72 -0.11
N PRO A 54 16.02 -18.94 -0.62
CA PRO A 54 16.99 -19.79 0.01
C PRO A 54 18.30 -19.02 0.04
N LEU A 55 18.79 -18.67 1.22
CA LEU A 55 20.15 -18.17 1.35
C LEU A 55 21.04 -19.33 0.87
N SER A 56 21.67 -19.15 -0.29
CA SER A 56 22.58 -20.12 -0.86
C SER A 56 23.64 -20.49 0.18
N GLU A 57 24.03 -21.74 0.24
CA GLU A 57 24.90 -22.42 1.19
C GLU A 57 26.34 -21.88 1.29
N ARG A 58 26.61 -20.64 0.91
CA ARG A 58 27.97 -20.15 0.69
C ARG A 58 28.74 -19.68 1.92
N HIS A 59 28.18 -19.65 3.14
CA HIS A 59 28.94 -19.19 4.33
C HIS A 59 28.51 -19.93 5.62
N ASN A 60 29.07 -21.11 5.84
CA ASN A 60 28.72 -22.03 6.94
C ASN A 60 28.84 -21.45 8.38
N GLY A 61 29.62 -20.42 8.63
CA GLY A 61 29.79 -19.84 9.98
C GLY A 61 28.76 -18.75 10.32
N ILE A 62 28.37 -17.95 9.35
CA ILE A 62 27.36 -16.89 9.48
C ILE A 62 25.95 -17.48 9.44
N ILE A 63 25.77 -18.60 8.73
CA ILE A 63 24.50 -19.29 8.55
C ILE A 63 23.90 -19.78 9.86
N ARG A 64 24.66 -20.30 10.82
CA ARG A 64 24.12 -20.79 12.12
C ARG A 64 23.49 -19.67 12.95
N LYS A 65 24.10 -18.49 12.95
CA LYS A 65 23.58 -17.31 13.65
C LYS A 65 22.37 -16.70 12.93
N ILE A 66 22.39 -16.76 11.61
CA ILE A 66 21.28 -16.33 10.74
C ILE A 66 20.14 -17.35 10.79
N GLN A 67 20.37 -18.65 10.86
CA GLN A 67 19.31 -19.66 11.00
C GLN A 67 18.58 -19.56 12.34
N SER A 68 19.30 -19.40 13.44
CA SER A 68 18.67 -19.19 14.76
C SER A 68 17.85 -17.88 14.79
N THR A 69 18.34 -16.81 14.17
CA THR A 69 17.61 -15.56 14.00
C THR A 69 16.49 -15.70 12.96
N ARG A 70 16.68 -16.55 11.94
CA ARG A 70 15.71 -16.83 10.88
C ARG A 70 14.53 -17.66 11.36
N ASP A 71 14.74 -18.66 12.20
CA ASP A 71 13.65 -19.48 12.73
C ASP A 71 12.75 -18.65 13.65
N THR A 72 13.33 -17.82 14.52
CA THR A 72 12.59 -16.82 15.32
C THR A 72 11.91 -15.76 14.45
N PHE A 73 12.50 -15.45 13.31
CA PHE A 73 12.06 -14.45 12.36
C PHE A 73 10.94 -14.97 11.43
N LEU A 74 10.98 -16.25 11.07
CA LEU A 74 9.95 -16.91 10.25
C LEU A 74 8.70 -17.20 11.08
N ASP A 75 8.87 -17.53 12.33
CA ASP A 75 7.76 -17.69 13.28
C ASP A 75 7.04 -16.34 13.48
N ARG A 76 7.79 -15.25 13.68
CA ARG A 76 7.22 -13.89 13.75
C ARG A 76 6.56 -13.44 12.44
N ARG A 77 6.98 -13.93 11.26
CA ARG A 77 6.34 -13.57 9.98
C ARG A 77 4.94 -14.17 9.82
N LYS A 78 4.65 -15.30 10.42
CA LYS A 78 3.29 -15.85 10.42
C LYS A 78 2.32 -14.95 11.16
N ASP A 79 2.84 -14.23 12.16
CA ASP A 79 2.08 -13.31 13.00
C ASP A 79 2.01 -11.88 12.45
N ILE A 80 2.72 -11.58 11.32
CA ILE A 80 2.87 -10.21 10.78
C ILE A 80 1.89 -9.94 9.63
N LEU A 81 1.41 -10.96 8.92
CA LEU A 81 0.56 -10.79 7.75
C LEU A 81 -0.78 -11.50 7.94
N GLU A 82 -1.86 -10.74 7.86
CA GLU A 82 -3.24 -11.24 7.92
C GLU A 82 -3.98 -10.91 6.63
N PRO A 83 -4.36 -11.92 5.82
CA PRO A 83 -5.23 -11.71 4.69
C PRO A 83 -6.68 -11.65 5.16
N ILE A 84 -7.37 -10.53 4.89
CA ILE A 84 -8.79 -10.36 5.17
C ILE A 84 -9.53 -10.22 3.84
N GLY A 85 -10.15 -11.29 3.38
CA GLY A 85 -10.83 -11.40 2.07
C GLY A 85 -12.19 -10.70 2.03
N GLU A 86 -12.31 -9.49 2.58
CA GLU A 86 -13.52 -8.71 2.68
C GLU A 86 -13.30 -7.28 2.17
N ASN A 87 -14.36 -6.63 1.73
CA ASN A 87 -14.34 -5.22 1.37
C ASN A 87 -14.58 -4.34 2.59
N LEU A 88 -13.91 -3.19 2.65
CA LEU A 88 -14.21 -2.15 3.63
C LEU A 88 -15.57 -1.52 3.31
N ARG A 89 -16.55 -1.71 4.21
CA ARG A 89 -17.92 -1.22 4.08
C ARG A 89 -18.35 -0.33 5.23
N HIS A 90 -17.73 -0.49 6.40
CA HIS A 90 -18.11 0.18 7.62
C HIS A 90 -16.87 0.65 8.38
N LYS A 91 -16.93 1.83 8.97
CA LYS A 91 -15.84 2.44 9.72
C LYS A 91 -15.38 1.59 10.92
N GLU A 92 -16.30 0.84 11.51
CA GLU A 92 -16.05 -0.05 12.65
C GLU A 92 -15.02 -1.14 12.34
N GLN A 93 -14.91 -1.56 11.07
CA GLN A 93 -13.89 -2.52 10.62
C GLN A 93 -12.45 -1.97 10.80
N LEU A 94 -12.30 -0.65 10.99
CA LEU A 94 -11.01 0.02 11.17
C LEU A 94 -10.64 0.25 12.64
N SER A 95 -11.51 -0.11 13.59
CA SER A 95 -11.36 0.23 15.01
C SER A 95 -10.09 -0.31 15.64
N GLU A 96 -9.66 -1.50 15.25
CA GLU A 96 -8.50 -2.22 15.81
C GLU A 96 -7.15 -1.85 15.20
N PHE A 97 -7.13 -1.04 14.13
CA PHE A 97 -5.89 -0.67 13.47
C PHE A 97 -5.31 0.62 14.05
N ASP A 98 -4.01 0.65 14.25
CA ASP A 98 -3.28 1.84 14.73
C ASP A 98 -2.91 2.80 13.59
N LEU A 99 -2.73 2.26 12.36
CA LEU A 99 -2.30 3.00 11.18
C LEU A 99 -2.88 2.36 9.93
N ILE A 100 -3.34 3.17 8.98
CA ILE A 100 -4.03 2.71 7.79
C ILE A 100 -3.33 3.19 6.51
N VAL A 101 -3.10 2.26 5.57
CA VAL A 101 -2.62 2.57 4.21
C VAL A 101 -3.75 2.26 3.22
N VAL A 102 -4.19 3.28 2.50
CA VAL A 102 -5.28 3.16 1.52
C VAL A 102 -4.71 3.12 0.11
N CYS A 103 -5.06 2.07 -0.65
CA CYS A 103 -4.63 1.87 -2.03
C CYS A 103 -5.79 1.45 -2.96
N VAL A 104 -7.03 1.80 -2.59
CA VAL A 104 -8.23 1.41 -3.32
C VAL A 104 -8.50 2.32 -4.52
N ASP A 105 -9.29 1.84 -5.47
CA ASP A 105 -9.67 2.56 -6.70
C ASP A 105 -11.04 3.27 -6.60
N ARG A 106 -11.73 3.17 -5.43
CA ARG A 106 -13.05 3.75 -5.19
C ARG A 106 -13.01 4.83 -4.12
N PRO A 107 -13.84 5.87 -4.23
CA PRO A 107 -13.91 6.95 -3.24
C PRO A 107 -14.56 6.53 -1.92
N GLU A 108 -15.54 5.62 -1.92
CA GLU A 108 -16.29 5.26 -0.72
C GLU A 108 -15.41 4.68 0.39
N PRO A 109 -14.57 3.63 0.14
CA PRO A 109 -13.68 3.12 1.17
C PRO A 109 -12.63 4.14 1.62
N ARG A 110 -12.19 5.06 0.71
CA ARG A 110 -11.27 6.14 1.08
C ARG A 110 -11.88 7.05 2.14
N ARG A 111 -13.15 7.47 1.94
CA ARG A 111 -13.84 8.34 2.91
C ARG A 111 -14.00 7.68 4.26
N LEU A 112 -14.32 6.39 4.31
CA LEU A 112 -14.38 5.64 5.58
C LEU A 112 -13.06 5.71 6.34
N VAL A 113 -11.94 5.61 5.61
CA VAL A 113 -10.61 5.75 6.23
C VAL A 113 -10.33 7.19 6.63
N HIS A 114 -10.63 8.19 5.80
CA HIS A 114 -10.42 9.60 6.12
C HIS A 114 -11.19 10.02 7.38
N GLU A 115 -12.35 9.42 7.61
CA GLU A 115 -13.21 9.66 8.77
C GLU A 115 -12.90 8.75 9.98
N SER A 116 -11.91 7.86 9.88
CA SER A 116 -11.63 6.85 10.91
C SER A 116 -11.09 7.44 12.22
N GLY A 117 -10.52 8.65 12.17
CA GLY A 117 -9.81 9.26 13.31
C GLY A 117 -8.46 8.61 13.62
N LYS A 118 -7.99 7.71 12.76
CA LYS A 118 -6.67 7.04 12.87
C LYS A 118 -5.64 7.76 11.99
N PRO A 119 -4.33 7.62 12.23
CA PRO A 119 -3.31 8.00 11.27
C PRO A 119 -3.49 7.19 9.97
N TRP A 120 -3.55 7.88 8.83
CA TRP A 120 -3.68 7.21 7.54
C TRP A 120 -2.86 7.91 6.46
N ILE A 121 -2.50 7.12 5.43
CA ILE A 121 -1.96 7.59 4.17
C ILE A 121 -2.79 7.04 3.01
N ASP A 122 -3.16 7.90 2.08
CA ASP A 122 -3.94 7.60 0.90
C ASP A 122 -3.06 7.70 -0.34
N LEU A 123 -2.82 6.55 -0.99
CA LEU A 123 -1.96 6.39 -2.15
C LEU A 123 -2.82 6.30 -3.40
N ARG A 124 -2.56 7.19 -4.36
CA ARG A 124 -3.27 7.25 -5.63
C ARG A 124 -2.27 7.33 -6.78
N CYS A 125 -2.63 6.73 -7.90
CA CYS A 125 -1.85 6.79 -9.12
C CYS A 125 -2.74 6.69 -10.35
N THR A 126 -2.27 7.28 -11.43
CA THR A 126 -2.85 7.12 -12.76
C THR A 126 -1.71 7.32 -13.76
N GLY A 127 -1.45 6.32 -14.59
CA GLY A 127 -0.31 6.36 -15.51
C GLY A 127 1.02 6.60 -14.79
N ASP A 128 1.76 7.62 -15.20
CA ASP A 128 3.02 8.04 -14.59
C ASP A 128 2.84 8.97 -13.38
N GLY A 129 1.60 9.41 -13.13
CA GLY A 129 1.26 10.33 -12.05
C GLY A 129 1.01 9.64 -10.72
N TRP A 130 1.37 10.34 -9.63
CA TRP A 130 1.06 9.94 -8.25
C TRP A 130 0.40 11.08 -7.48
N MET A 131 -0.37 10.72 -6.48
CA MET A 131 -0.86 11.61 -5.44
C MET A 131 -0.87 10.88 -4.11
N VAL A 132 -0.38 11.54 -3.07
CA VAL A 132 -0.33 11.05 -1.71
C VAL A 132 -0.93 12.11 -0.80
N LEU A 133 -1.89 11.72 0.01
CA LEU A 133 -2.50 12.52 1.08
C LEU A 133 -2.36 11.77 2.40
N THR A 134 -2.36 12.48 3.52
CA THR A 134 -2.28 11.87 4.85
C THR A 134 -3.33 12.46 5.79
N SER A 135 -3.49 11.86 6.95
CA SER A 135 -4.34 12.38 8.04
C SER A 135 -3.98 13.81 8.47
N ASP A 136 -2.76 14.26 8.18
CA ASP A 136 -2.27 15.60 8.49
C ASP A 136 -2.47 16.61 7.34
N SER A 137 -2.98 16.15 6.18
CA SER A 137 -3.34 17.02 5.05
C SER A 137 -4.54 17.90 5.43
N ASN A 138 -4.63 19.07 4.80
CA ASN A 138 -5.78 19.97 5.01
C ASN A 138 -7.11 19.22 4.67
N PRO A 139 -8.07 19.15 5.60
CA PRO A 139 -9.33 18.38 5.41
C PRO A 139 -10.12 18.83 4.18
N THR A 140 -10.18 20.13 3.90
CA THR A 140 -10.85 20.66 2.69
C THR A 140 -10.16 20.21 1.41
N LEU A 141 -8.81 20.07 1.42
CA LEU A 141 -8.07 19.51 0.30
C LEU A 141 -8.42 18.04 0.11
N VAL A 142 -8.40 17.25 1.19
CA VAL A 142 -8.73 15.82 1.15
C VAL A 142 -10.12 15.60 0.55
N GLU A 143 -11.12 16.38 0.99
CA GLU A 143 -12.49 16.33 0.47
C GLU A 143 -12.54 16.66 -1.03
N LYS A 144 -11.97 17.80 -1.44
CA LYS A 144 -11.93 18.24 -2.85
C LYS A 144 -11.21 17.26 -3.76
N MET A 145 -10.18 16.60 -3.26
CA MET A 145 -9.40 15.61 -4.02
C MET A 145 -10.04 14.22 -4.00
N THR A 146 -11.18 14.02 -3.32
CA THR A 146 -11.90 12.74 -3.23
C THR A 146 -13.32 12.85 -3.79
N PRO A 147 -13.51 13.32 -5.05
CA PRO A 147 -14.81 13.37 -5.67
C PRO A 147 -15.32 11.96 -5.96
N ASP A 148 -16.63 11.86 -6.20
CA ASP A 148 -17.23 10.62 -6.69
C ASP A 148 -16.76 10.31 -8.09
N HIS A 149 -16.40 9.06 -8.33
CA HIS A 149 -16.02 8.56 -9.63
C HIS A 149 -16.15 7.04 -9.69
N GLU A 150 -16.31 6.52 -10.89
CA GLU A 150 -16.22 5.09 -11.12
C GLU A 150 -14.80 4.57 -10.91
N PRO A 151 -14.64 3.29 -10.54
CA PRO A 151 -13.32 2.66 -10.40
C PRO A 151 -12.46 2.87 -11.64
N LYS A 152 -11.20 3.21 -11.45
CA LYS A 152 -10.25 3.45 -12.54
C LYS A 152 -9.00 2.60 -12.36
N SER A 153 -8.50 2.06 -13.47
CA SER A 153 -7.19 1.42 -13.50
C SER A 153 -6.09 2.40 -13.13
N CYS A 154 -5.04 1.90 -12.47
CA CYS A 154 -3.81 2.66 -12.26
C CYS A 154 -3.00 2.86 -13.56
N GLN A 155 -3.31 2.10 -14.63
CA GLN A 155 -2.71 2.26 -15.95
C GLN A 155 -3.64 3.06 -16.86
N ILE A 156 -3.07 3.82 -17.80
CA ILE A 156 -3.82 4.52 -18.85
C ILE A 156 -4.45 3.48 -19.79
N ALA A 157 -5.61 3.80 -20.33
CA ALA A 157 -6.28 2.94 -21.28
C ALA A 157 -5.37 2.59 -22.49
N GLY A 158 -5.27 1.31 -22.81
CA GLY A 158 -4.42 0.78 -23.88
C GLY A 158 -2.94 0.60 -23.52
N ALA A 159 -2.49 1.02 -22.34
CA ALA A 159 -1.10 0.85 -21.90
C ALA A 159 -0.69 -0.63 -21.83
N LEU A 160 -1.59 -1.49 -21.36
CA LEU A 160 -1.33 -2.94 -21.26
C LEU A 160 -1.19 -3.58 -22.66
N ASP A 161 -2.07 -3.22 -23.58
CA ASP A 161 -2.09 -3.80 -24.93
C ASP A 161 -0.87 -3.36 -25.75
N SER A 162 -0.43 -2.12 -25.55
CA SER A 162 0.75 -1.56 -26.23
C SER A 162 2.08 -1.91 -25.55
N GLY A 163 2.04 -2.48 -24.33
CA GLY A 163 3.22 -2.70 -23.51
C GLY A 163 3.84 -1.43 -22.92
N ASN A 164 3.16 -0.29 -23.03
CA ASN A 164 3.62 1.00 -22.51
C ASN A 164 3.18 1.20 -21.05
N LEU A 165 3.72 0.40 -20.16
CA LEU A 165 3.40 0.47 -18.72
C LEU A 165 4.02 1.73 -18.10
N GLU A 166 3.24 2.38 -17.23
CA GLU A 166 3.65 3.56 -16.48
C GLU A 166 3.76 3.24 -14.99
N PHE A 167 4.67 3.92 -14.27
CA PHE A 167 5.12 3.53 -12.95
C PHE A 167 4.74 4.51 -11.83
N GLY A 168 3.73 5.34 -12.02
CA GLY A 168 3.21 6.23 -10.97
C GLY A 168 2.83 5.47 -9.69
N PHE A 169 2.31 4.24 -9.82
CA PHE A 169 2.02 3.36 -8.68
C PHE A 169 3.25 3.02 -7.84
N ALA A 170 4.42 2.86 -8.47
CA ALA A 170 5.65 2.53 -7.76
C ALA A 170 6.14 3.73 -6.92
N VAL A 171 5.98 4.95 -7.43
CA VAL A 171 6.28 6.17 -6.68
C VAL A 171 5.34 6.31 -5.50
N ALA A 172 4.02 6.18 -5.70
CA ALA A 172 3.04 6.21 -4.61
C ALA A 172 3.36 5.17 -3.52
N ALA A 173 3.69 3.93 -3.91
CA ALA A 173 4.06 2.87 -2.99
C ALA A 173 5.36 3.18 -2.22
N ALA A 174 6.36 3.79 -2.86
CA ALA A 174 7.60 4.21 -2.20
C ALA A 174 7.34 5.30 -1.14
N PHE A 175 6.51 6.30 -1.46
CA PHE A 175 6.06 7.30 -0.48
C PHE A 175 5.33 6.65 0.70
N GLY A 176 4.39 5.74 0.42
CA GLY A 176 3.64 5.02 1.44
C GLY A 176 4.56 4.24 2.38
N ALA A 177 5.50 3.48 1.82
CA ALA A 177 6.46 2.71 2.60
C ALA A 177 7.33 3.62 3.49
N GLN A 178 7.82 4.74 2.95
CA GLN A 178 8.62 5.70 3.70
C GLN A 178 7.79 6.36 4.82
N TRP A 179 6.56 6.76 4.52
CA TRP A 179 5.66 7.37 5.50
C TRP A 179 5.37 6.43 6.67
N VAL A 180 5.03 5.16 6.39
CA VAL A 180 4.79 4.14 7.43
C VAL A 180 5.99 3.99 8.35
N ILE A 181 7.20 3.86 7.78
CA ILE A 181 8.42 3.71 8.56
C ILE A 181 8.69 4.93 9.44
N GLN A 182 8.53 6.13 8.91
CA GLN A 182 8.75 7.38 9.66
C GLN A 182 7.72 7.56 10.77
N THR A 183 6.45 7.33 10.47
CA THR A 183 5.35 7.40 11.46
C THR A 183 5.57 6.42 12.61
N LEU A 184 5.89 5.15 12.30
CA LEU A 184 6.17 4.13 13.32
C LEU A 184 7.41 4.45 14.18
N ARG A 185 8.32 5.25 13.67
CA ARG A 185 9.50 5.73 14.41
C ARG A 185 9.27 7.05 15.14
N GLY A 186 8.07 7.61 15.10
CA GLY A 186 7.78 8.93 15.65
C GLY A 186 8.56 10.05 14.98
N GLN A 187 8.96 9.88 13.71
CA GLN A 187 9.67 10.88 12.93
C GLN A 187 8.70 11.66 12.05
N GLN A 188 9.09 12.88 11.69
CA GLN A 188 8.31 13.68 10.75
C GLN A 188 8.27 12.99 9.38
N ALA A 189 7.06 12.78 8.89
CA ALA A 189 6.79 12.22 7.57
C ALA A 189 6.19 13.30 6.65
N PRO A 190 6.35 13.19 5.32
CA PRO A 190 5.71 14.10 4.37
C PRO A 190 4.19 14.09 4.54
N ILE A 191 3.58 15.26 4.63
CA ILE A 191 2.12 15.41 4.81
C ILE A 191 1.38 15.03 3.53
N GLN A 192 1.92 15.42 2.38
CA GLN A 192 1.33 15.18 1.08
C GLN A 192 2.36 15.29 -0.05
N SER A 193 2.09 14.64 -1.20
CA SER A 193 2.91 14.73 -2.40
C SER A 193 2.07 14.48 -3.64
N MET A 194 2.37 15.18 -4.73
CA MET A 194 1.73 14.97 -6.03
C MET A 194 2.75 15.24 -7.13
N GLY A 195 2.65 14.51 -8.24
CA GLY A 195 3.52 14.74 -9.38
C GLY A 195 3.33 13.72 -10.49
N SER A 196 4.25 13.76 -11.45
CA SER A 196 4.37 12.84 -12.57
C SER A 196 5.84 12.49 -12.78
N LEU A 197 6.12 11.26 -13.19
CA LEU A 197 7.49 10.83 -13.50
C LEU A 197 8.06 11.63 -14.69
N THR A 198 7.20 12.07 -15.61
CA THR A 198 7.60 12.88 -16.76
C THR A 198 7.88 14.33 -16.39
N TYR A 199 7.08 14.93 -15.49
CA TYR A 199 7.12 16.37 -15.22
C TYR A 199 7.60 16.74 -13.81
N GLY A 200 7.86 15.76 -12.95
CA GLY A 200 8.31 15.98 -11.58
C GLY A 200 7.18 16.25 -10.58
N ALA A 201 7.54 16.84 -9.43
CA ALA A 201 6.58 17.14 -8.37
C ALA A 201 5.76 18.41 -8.70
N PHE A 202 4.49 18.39 -8.30
CA PHE A 202 3.56 19.50 -8.45
C PHE A 202 3.15 20.06 -7.08
N ASN A 203 2.77 21.34 -7.06
CA ASN A 203 2.12 21.94 -5.90
C ASN A 203 0.64 21.58 -5.89
N PHE A 204 0.11 21.32 -4.70
CA PHE A 204 -1.34 21.18 -4.53
C PHE A 204 -2.03 22.53 -4.77
N PRO A 205 -3.29 22.51 -5.25
CA PRO A 205 -4.07 23.74 -5.39
C PRO A 205 -4.15 24.51 -4.06
N SER A 206 -3.96 25.82 -4.11
CA SER A 206 -4.21 26.67 -2.96
C SER A 206 -5.68 26.59 -2.56
N ILE A 207 -5.93 26.38 -1.28
CA ILE A 207 -7.28 26.45 -0.72
C ILE A 207 -7.44 27.86 -0.17
N PRO A 208 -8.42 28.65 -0.63
CA PRO A 208 -8.71 29.93 -0.02
C PRO A 208 -9.01 29.74 1.46
N GLU A 209 -8.38 30.50 2.32
CA GLU A 209 -8.79 30.59 3.72
C GLU A 209 -10.23 31.07 3.76
N VAL A 210 -11.12 30.24 4.28
CA VAL A 210 -12.48 30.67 4.58
C VAL A 210 -12.32 31.55 5.81
N ASN A 211 -12.34 32.88 5.61
CA ASN A 211 -12.43 33.83 6.72
C ASN A 211 -13.68 33.47 7.53
N ALA A 212 -13.47 32.98 8.75
CA ALA A 212 -14.52 32.67 9.72
C ALA A 212 -15.15 33.92 10.26
#